data_4e26158e4606124f9069e712b0b7f39d
#
_entry.id   4e26158e4606124f9069e712b0b7f39d
#
_cell.length_a   1.000
_cell.length_b   1.000
_cell.length_c   1.000
_cell.angle_alpha   90.00
_cell.angle_beta   90.00
_cell.angle_gamma   90.00
#
_symmetry.space_group_name_H-M   'P 1'
#
loop_
_entity.id
_entity.type
_entity.pdbx_description
1 polymer ?
#
loop_
_entity_poly.entity_id
_entity_poly.type
_entity_poly.pdbx_seq_one_letter_code
_entity_poly.pdbx_strand_id
1 'polypeptide(L)'
;MSYDVYYSTGGGSMVYGGSDVWVNNWLKEVAPKLNHSSKLLIHRRRPENIKVEYDSPIEIVWQGFDPRGFEETLKNARKIHILHGYYTPHKVIEENKDKIESLCVHVSLDLSLKSGFDLGLKRYLHFSAVPEWEKKVVKWAKKVVWIGIDKMPLHDKFDIIDIPNYYEFTQNKKVCMSNRVGFASRCETRKSPHFLDGIDSYVFTDTHDFKWWKKNLNLKFEKTRVYQFNYNNLHKFFNREDWGISHSCFLNEPFGYSIFQSLDYGKLPILQKDWLINYEYPFRAFDKKEFDEQIDNISELSEKERQDYLDGLRDYCRKYDNKEEWVKRYLTIYNG
;
A
#
# COMPACT_ATOMS: atom_id res chain seq x y z
N MET A 1 -13.52 32.61 2.22
CA MET A 1 -13.89 31.76 1.07
C MET A 1 -14.11 30.36 1.58
N SER A 2 -15.13 29.67 1.10
CA SER A 2 -15.41 28.27 1.47
C SER A 2 -14.51 27.35 0.64
N TYR A 3 -13.87 26.34 1.26
CA TYR A 3 -12.99 25.39 0.60
C TYR A 3 -13.27 23.96 1.09
N ASP A 4 -12.87 22.97 0.30
CA ASP A 4 -12.91 21.58 0.69
C ASP A 4 -11.55 21.15 1.24
N VAL A 5 -11.56 20.24 2.19
CA VAL A 5 -10.35 19.71 2.82
C VAL A 5 -10.16 18.25 2.45
N TYR A 6 -8.98 17.94 1.98
CA TYR A 6 -8.48 16.59 1.76
C TYR A 6 -7.54 16.24 2.91
N TYR A 7 -7.87 15.21 3.68
CA TYR A 7 -7.12 14.83 4.87
C TYR A 7 -6.32 13.55 4.62
N SER A 8 -5.04 13.56 4.97
CA SER A 8 -4.19 12.37 4.89
C SER A 8 -3.24 12.27 6.08
N THR A 9 -3.03 11.05 6.57
CA THR A 9 -1.97 10.74 7.54
C THR A 9 -0.67 10.29 6.85
N GLY A 10 -0.69 10.11 5.55
CA GLY A 10 0.45 9.75 4.71
C GLY A 10 0.62 10.70 3.52
N GLY A 11 1.66 10.48 2.75
CA GLY A 11 1.98 11.29 1.57
C GLY A 11 3.00 12.38 1.85
N GLY A 12 3.33 13.10 0.82
CA GLY A 12 4.43 14.04 0.84
C GLY A 12 5.70 13.44 0.22
N SER A 13 6.81 14.17 0.34
CA SER A 13 8.09 13.77 -0.27
C SER A 13 8.70 12.48 0.30
N MET A 14 8.22 12.01 1.43
CA MET A 14 8.72 10.79 2.06
C MET A 14 7.76 9.64 1.75
N VAL A 15 8.17 8.77 0.83
CA VAL A 15 7.42 7.57 0.49
C VAL A 15 7.94 6.40 1.32
N TYR A 16 7.13 5.98 2.30
CA TYR A 16 7.41 4.82 3.15
C TYR A 16 6.56 3.59 2.81
N GLY A 17 5.57 3.74 1.94
CA GLY A 17 4.69 2.64 1.58
C GLY A 17 3.69 2.98 0.48
N GLY A 18 2.86 2.01 0.15
CA GLY A 18 1.89 2.12 -0.95
C GLY A 18 0.86 3.25 -0.77
N SER A 19 0.49 3.58 0.47
CA SER A 19 -0.41 4.70 0.74
C SER A 19 0.22 6.06 0.43
N ASP A 20 1.54 6.21 0.66
CA ASP A 20 2.24 7.43 0.29
C ASP A 20 2.34 7.56 -1.23
N VAL A 21 2.60 6.46 -1.95
CA VAL A 21 2.57 6.42 -3.42
C VAL A 21 1.20 6.86 -3.92
N TRP A 22 0.13 6.33 -3.32
CA TRP A 22 -1.23 6.66 -3.71
C TRP A 22 -1.54 8.15 -3.52
N VAL A 23 -1.22 8.73 -2.34
CA VAL A 23 -1.45 10.16 -2.08
C VAL A 23 -0.64 11.05 -3.02
N ASN A 24 0.60 10.66 -3.35
CA ASN A 24 1.43 11.39 -4.29
C ASN A 24 0.87 11.32 -5.72
N ASN A 25 0.36 10.16 -6.14
CA ASN A 25 -0.34 10.02 -7.41
C ASN A 25 -1.61 10.88 -7.45
N TRP A 26 -2.37 10.90 -6.35
CA TRP A 26 -3.55 11.75 -6.22
C TRP A 26 -3.20 13.23 -6.34
N LEU A 27 -2.13 13.68 -5.66
CA LEU A 27 -1.64 15.07 -5.73
C LEU A 27 -1.23 15.46 -7.15
N LYS A 28 -0.59 14.54 -7.87
CA LYS A 28 -0.09 14.79 -9.22
C LYS A 28 -1.20 14.75 -10.28
N GLU A 29 -2.11 13.82 -10.18
CA GLU A 29 -3.02 13.49 -11.27
C GLU A 29 -4.46 13.99 -11.05
N VAL A 30 -4.92 14.04 -9.80
CA VAL A 30 -6.31 14.42 -9.45
C VAL A 30 -6.40 15.87 -8.97
N ALA A 31 -5.56 16.26 -8.01
CA ALA A 31 -5.63 17.57 -7.39
C ALA A 31 -5.59 18.74 -8.39
N PRO A 32 -4.77 18.73 -9.48
CA PRO A 32 -4.76 19.80 -10.48
C PRO A 32 -6.06 19.97 -11.27
N LYS A 33 -6.93 18.97 -11.24
CA LYS A 33 -8.18 18.92 -12.02
C LYS A 33 -9.43 19.16 -11.16
N LEU A 34 -9.25 19.48 -9.87
CA LEU A 34 -10.35 19.87 -9.01
C LEU A 34 -10.90 21.24 -9.45
N ASN A 35 -12.22 21.35 -9.47
CA ASN A 35 -12.92 22.57 -9.94
C ASN A 35 -13.32 23.53 -8.80
N HIS A 36 -12.78 23.33 -7.60
CA HIS A 36 -13.12 24.11 -6.40
C HIS A 36 -11.87 24.41 -5.56
N SER A 37 -11.97 25.42 -4.70
CA SER A 37 -10.89 25.74 -3.76
C SER A 37 -10.69 24.60 -2.77
N SER A 38 -9.45 24.17 -2.59
CA SER A 38 -9.10 22.99 -1.82
C SER A 38 -7.82 23.15 -1.02
N LYS A 39 -7.74 22.46 0.10
CA LYS A 39 -6.51 22.31 0.90
C LYS A 39 -6.25 20.85 1.21
N LEU A 40 -4.98 20.45 1.17
CA LEU A 40 -4.54 19.14 1.63
C LEU A 40 -3.93 19.25 3.03
N LEU A 41 -4.53 18.58 4.00
CA LEU A 41 -4.01 18.47 5.35
C LEU A 41 -3.22 17.17 5.49
N ILE A 42 -1.94 17.28 5.84
CA ILE A 42 -1.07 16.13 6.11
C ILE A 42 -0.78 16.04 7.61
N HIS A 43 -1.23 14.97 8.24
CA HIS A 43 -1.06 14.71 9.66
C HIS A 43 0.34 14.14 9.96
N ARG A 44 1.38 14.86 9.55
CA ARG A 44 2.80 14.55 9.82
C ARG A 44 3.59 15.83 10.01
N ARG A 45 4.77 15.73 10.64
CA ARG A 45 5.77 16.80 10.58
C ARG A 45 6.32 16.88 9.16
N ARG A 46 6.46 18.09 8.66
CA ARG A 46 7.20 18.34 7.43
C ARG A 46 8.65 17.90 7.65
N PRO A 47 9.25 17.13 6.74
CA PRO A 47 10.66 16.78 6.81
C PRO A 47 11.52 18.06 6.71
N GLU A 48 12.43 18.27 7.67
CA GLU A 48 13.21 19.50 7.76
C GLU A 48 14.15 19.73 6.57
N ASN A 49 14.58 18.66 5.90
CA ASN A 49 15.62 18.68 4.88
C ASN A 49 15.11 18.42 3.45
N ILE A 50 13.82 18.40 3.22
CA ILE A 50 13.28 18.13 1.89
C ILE A 50 12.50 19.35 1.42
N LYS A 51 13.02 20.03 0.39
CA LYS A 51 12.22 20.97 -0.40
C LYS A 51 11.16 20.16 -1.14
N VAL A 52 9.95 20.22 -0.63
CA VAL A 52 8.79 19.63 -1.28
C VAL A 52 8.26 20.70 -2.21
N GLU A 53 8.71 20.69 -3.45
CA GLU A 53 8.04 21.41 -4.53
C GLU A 53 6.96 20.48 -5.08
N TYR A 54 5.72 20.75 -4.72
CA TYR A 54 4.57 20.17 -5.41
C TYR A 54 4.16 21.18 -6.48
N ASP A 55 4.22 20.77 -7.71
CA ASP A 55 3.55 21.46 -8.82
C ASP A 55 2.03 21.14 -8.74
N SER A 56 1.43 21.56 -7.66
CA SER A 56 0.01 21.34 -7.39
C SER A 56 -0.64 22.65 -6.99
N PRO A 57 -1.80 23.00 -7.55
CA PRO A 57 -2.56 24.19 -7.18
C PRO A 57 -3.16 24.11 -5.78
N ILE A 58 -3.05 22.98 -5.09
CA ILE A 58 -3.63 22.77 -3.77
C ILE A 58 -2.66 23.22 -2.67
N GLU A 59 -3.17 24.03 -1.74
CA GLU A 59 -2.41 24.42 -0.55
C GLU A 59 -2.20 23.23 0.38
N ILE A 60 -0.94 22.95 0.78
CA ILE A 60 -0.60 21.86 1.69
C ILE A 60 -0.34 22.41 3.09
N VAL A 61 -1.13 21.96 4.05
CA VAL A 61 -1.02 22.29 5.47
C VAL A 61 -0.49 21.09 6.24
N TRP A 62 0.63 21.28 6.96
CA TRP A 62 1.28 20.23 7.75
C TRP A 62 0.98 20.40 9.23
N GLN A 63 0.46 19.40 9.92
CA GLN A 63 0.13 19.47 11.34
C GLN A 63 1.34 19.84 12.22
N GLY A 64 2.53 19.36 11.89
CA GLY A 64 3.73 19.64 12.68
C GLY A 64 4.23 21.08 12.62
N PHE A 65 3.66 21.91 11.75
CA PHE A 65 4.04 23.33 11.61
C PHE A 65 3.19 24.23 12.47
N ASP A 66 1.88 24.05 12.44
CA ASP A 66 0.92 24.82 13.19
C ASP A 66 -0.33 23.96 13.50
N PRO A 67 -0.35 23.31 14.67
CA PRO A 67 -1.50 22.50 15.07
C PRO A 67 -2.80 23.30 15.12
N ARG A 68 -2.74 24.60 15.46
CA ARG A 68 -3.94 25.46 15.55
C ARG A 68 -4.48 25.78 14.17
N GLY A 69 -3.61 26.15 13.23
CA GLY A 69 -3.99 26.40 11.83
C GLY A 69 -4.51 25.12 11.15
N PHE A 70 -3.99 23.96 11.50
CA PHE A 70 -4.49 22.67 11.03
C PHE A 70 -5.93 22.42 11.52
N GLU A 71 -6.19 22.59 12.82
CA GLU A 71 -7.53 22.43 13.41
C GLU A 71 -8.51 23.45 12.87
N GLU A 72 -8.08 24.71 12.77
CA GLU A 72 -8.90 25.79 12.22
C GLU A 72 -9.28 25.53 10.76
N THR A 73 -8.33 25.00 9.97
CA THR A 73 -8.58 24.61 8.57
C THR A 73 -9.67 23.53 8.48
N LEU A 74 -9.65 22.53 9.34
CA LEU A 74 -10.70 21.51 9.40
C LEU A 74 -12.06 22.09 9.84
N LYS A 75 -12.06 22.95 10.86
CA LYS A 75 -13.29 23.60 11.34
C LYS A 75 -13.96 24.48 10.29
N ASN A 76 -13.16 25.15 9.46
CA ASN A 76 -13.63 26.05 8.42
C ASN A 76 -13.91 25.35 7.07
N ALA A 77 -13.66 24.05 6.98
CA ALA A 77 -13.94 23.28 5.78
C ALA A 77 -15.44 23.21 5.47
N ARG A 78 -15.79 23.28 4.19
CA ARG A 78 -17.13 23.01 3.67
C ARG A 78 -17.42 21.53 3.64
N LYS A 79 -16.48 20.74 3.06
CA LYS A 79 -16.51 19.29 2.97
C LYS A 79 -15.14 18.74 3.41
N ILE A 80 -15.13 17.53 3.94
CA ILE A 80 -13.92 16.80 4.32
C ILE A 80 -13.87 15.48 3.54
N HIS A 81 -12.78 15.29 2.81
CA HIS A 81 -12.47 14.07 2.10
C HIS A 81 -11.29 13.38 2.77
N ILE A 82 -11.48 12.19 3.30
CA ILE A 82 -10.41 11.43 3.95
C ILE A 82 -9.73 10.56 2.90
N LEU A 83 -8.53 10.96 2.49
CA LEU A 83 -7.72 10.24 1.50
C LEU A 83 -7.02 9.04 2.13
N HIS A 84 -6.51 9.20 3.35
CA HIS A 84 -5.82 8.17 4.10
C HIS A 84 -5.84 8.49 5.59
N GLY A 85 -6.41 7.61 6.40
CA GLY A 85 -6.64 7.84 7.82
C GLY A 85 -6.03 6.79 8.75
N TYR A 86 -4.71 6.57 8.72
CA TYR A 86 -4.07 5.43 9.36
C TYR A 86 -3.87 5.53 10.88
N TYR A 87 -3.80 6.72 11.47
CA TYR A 87 -3.29 6.86 12.83
C TYR A 87 -4.12 7.80 13.67
N THR A 88 -5.10 7.35 14.35
CA THR A 88 -5.86 8.06 15.37
C THR A 88 -7.02 8.92 14.85
N PRO A 89 -8.21 8.71 15.40
CA PRO A 89 -9.29 9.64 15.19
C PRO A 89 -8.84 10.99 15.74
N HIS A 90 -8.53 11.90 14.84
CA HIS A 90 -8.31 13.26 15.29
C HIS A 90 -9.63 13.75 15.85
N LYS A 91 -9.65 14.19 17.11
CA LYS A 91 -10.86 14.68 17.78
C LYS A 91 -11.60 15.71 16.94
N VAL A 92 -10.85 16.57 16.22
CA VAL A 92 -11.41 17.58 15.32
C VAL A 92 -12.12 16.97 14.10
N ILE A 93 -11.70 15.81 13.60
CA ILE A 93 -12.44 15.10 12.54
C ILE A 93 -13.76 14.55 13.09
N GLU A 94 -13.75 13.97 14.29
CA GLU A 94 -14.95 13.50 14.97
C GLU A 94 -15.95 14.64 15.26
N GLU A 95 -15.44 15.80 15.68
CA GLU A 95 -16.23 17.02 15.90
C GLU A 95 -16.83 17.59 14.60
N ASN A 96 -16.30 17.24 13.45
CA ASN A 96 -16.76 17.68 12.12
C ASN A 96 -17.32 16.52 11.26
N LYS A 97 -17.76 15.43 11.88
CA LYS A 97 -18.24 14.21 11.20
C LYS A 97 -19.31 14.48 10.14
N ASP A 98 -20.18 15.44 10.37
CA ASP A 98 -21.29 15.80 9.45
C ASP A 98 -20.79 16.41 8.12
N LYS A 99 -19.51 16.83 8.05
CA LYS A 99 -18.87 17.36 6.85
C LYS A 99 -18.14 16.30 6.05
N ILE A 100 -18.05 15.04 6.54
CA ILE A 100 -17.28 13.99 5.87
C ILE A 100 -18.04 13.54 4.63
N GLU A 101 -17.53 13.96 3.48
CA GLU A 101 -18.11 13.64 2.17
C GLU A 101 -17.64 12.29 1.65
N SER A 102 -16.34 11.99 1.79
CA SER A 102 -15.80 10.72 1.32
C SER A 102 -14.68 10.17 2.22
N LEU A 103 -14.55 8.84 2.20
CA LEU A 103 -13.48 8.08 2.84
C LEU A 103 -12.87 7.10 1.86
N CYS A 104 -11.55 7.14 1.64
CA CYS A 104 -10.82 6.09 0.95
C CYS A 104 -10.30 5.06 1.96
N VAL A 105 -10.71 3.81 1.79
CA VAL A 105 -10.34 2.69 2.67
C VAL A 105 -9.13 1.97 2.09
N HIS A 106 -8.05 1.94 2.85
CA HIS A 106 -6.74 1.40 2.48
C HIS A 106 -6.39 0.07 3.17
N VAL A 107 -7.27 -0.45 4.01
CA VAL A 107 -7.04 -1.69 4.77
C VAL A 107 -8.33 -2.47 4.84
N SER A 108 -8.25 -3.78 4.67
CA SER A 108 -9.42 -4.62 4.94
C SER A 108 -9.82 -4.47 6.42
N LEU A 109 -11.07 -4.07 6.66
CA LEU A 109 -11.59 -3.81 8.01
C LEU A 109 -11.93 -5.10 8.79
N ASP A 110 -11.77 -6.26 8.15
CA ASP A 110 -11.93 -7.59 8.77
C ASP A 110 -10.61 -8.29 9.04
N LEU A 111 -9.56 -7.53 9.23
CA LEU A 111 -8.31 -8.07 9.75
C LEU A 111 -8.60 -8.88 11.01
N SER A 112 -8.76 -10.19 10.83
CA SER A 112 -8.71 -11.09 11.97
C SER A 112 -7.28 -11.00 12.51
N LEU A 113 -7.13 -10.52 13.71
CA LEU A 113 -5.87 -10.39 14.46
C LEU A 113 -5.14 -11.74 14.66
N LYS A 114 -5.72 -12.85 14.19
CA LYS A 114 -5.21 -14.21 14.42
C LYS A 114 -3.75 -14.38 14.02
N SER A 115 -3.32 -13.87 12.86
CA SER A 115 -1.94 -14.07 12.42
C SER A 115 -0.88 -13.33 13.25
N GLY A 116 -1.24 -12.25 13.94
CA GLY A 116 -0.33 -11.50 14.83
C GLY A 116 -0.23 -12.11 16.22
N PHE A 117 -1.31 -12.71 16.72
CA PHE A 117 -1.35 -13.36 18.02
C PHE A 117 -0.58 -14.68 18.03
N ASP A 118 -0.57 -15.44 16.95
CA ASP A 118 0.14 -16.72 16.85
C ASP A 118 1.66 -16.56 16.97
N LEU A 119 2.21 -15.36 16.73
CA LEU A 119 3.63 -15.05 16.87
C LEU A 119 3.99 -14.39 18.22
N GLY A 120 3.03 -14.20 19.13
CA GLY A 120 3.27 -13.62 20.46
C GLY A 120 3.75 -12.17 20.49
N LEU A 121 3.57 -11.42 19.42
CA LEU A 121 4.17 -10.11 19.26
C LEU A 121 3.27 -8.98 19.75
N LYS A 122 3.60 -8.38 20.90
CA LYS A 122 2.91 -7.21 21.47
C LYS A 122 2.87 -5.95 20.59
N ARG A 123 3.69 -5.86 19.53
CA ARG A 123 3.77 -4.69 18.63
C ARG A 123 2.52 -4.50 17.77
N TYR A 124 1.60 -5.45 17.76
CA TYR A 124 0.39 -5.46 16.93
C TYR A 124 -0.82 -4.72 17.50
N LEU A 125 -0.75 -4.26 18.72
CA LEU A 125 -1.83 -3.45 19.31
C LEU A 125 -2.08 -2.14 18.54
N HIS A 126 -1.09 -1.62 17.82
CA HIS A 126 -1.26 -0.45 16.98
C HIS A 126 -2.16 -0.69 15.75
N PHE A 127 -2.11 -1.87 15.16
CA PHE A 127 -2.93 -2.18 13.98
C PHE A 127 -4.38 -2.52 14.31
N SER A 128 -4.71 -2.84 15.56
CA SER A 128 -6.08 -3.06 15.97
C SER A 128 -6.90 -1.77 16.10
N ALA A 129 -6.26 -0.63 16.32
CA ALA A 129 -6.94 0.65 16.46
C ALA A 129 -7.40 1.23 15.10
N VAL A 130 -6.69 0.94 14.02
CA VAL A 130 -7.00 1.44 12.68
C VAL A 130 -8.33 0.92 12.15
N PRO A 131 -8.61 -0.41 12.17
CA PRO A 131 -9.89 -0.93 11.75
C PRO A 131 -11.07 -0.34 12.56
N GLU A 132 -10.91 -0.15 13.86
CA GLU A 132 -11.97 0.42 14.70
C GLU A 132 -12.26 1.88 14.37
N TRP A 133 -11.23 2.68 14.05
CA TRP A 133 -11.42 4.04 13.63
C TRP A 133 -12.06 4.13 12.24
N GLU A 134 -11.58 3.36 11.26
CA GLU A 134 -12.16 3.30 9.93
C GLU A 134 -13.62 2.84 9.97
N LYS A 135 -13.96 1.84 10.80
CA LYS A 135 -15.35 1.41 11.04
C LYS A 135 -16.25 2.53 11.57
N LYS A 136 -15.71 3.46 12.35
CA LYS A 136 -16.47 4.66 12.76
C LYS A 136 -16.64 5.62 11.60
N VAL A 137 -15.57 5.93 10.89
CA VAL A 137 -15.57 6.90 9.79
C VAL A 137 -16.43 6.44 8.62
N VAL A 138 -16.43 5.13 8.31
CA VAL A 138 -17.33 4.54 7.30
C VAL A 138 -18.80 4.89 7.56
N LYS A 139 -19.20 4.96 8.84
CA LYS A 139 -20.58 5.31 9.22
C LYS A 139 -20.88 6.81 9.06
N TRP A 140 -19.87 7.66 9.01
CA TRP A 140 -20.01 9.11 8.88
C TRP A 140 -19.87 9.60 7.45
N ALA A 141 -19.04 8.90 6.64
CA ALA A 141 -18.79 9.27 5.27
C ALA A 141 -20.02 9.04 4.40
N LYS A 142 -20.37 10.02 3.55
CA LYS A 142 -21.46 9.88 2.58
C LYS A 142 -21.09 8.94 1.43
N LYS A 143 -19.81 8.89 1.06
CA LYS A 143 -19.26 8.01 0.02
C LYS A 143 -18.07 7.25 0.58
N VAL A 144 -18.05 5.95 0.42
CA VAL A 144 -16.92 5.08 0.82
C VAL A 144 -16.26 4.53 -0.43
N VAL A 145 -14.95 4.71 -0.55
CA VAL A 145 -14.16 4.27 -1.70
C VAL A 145 -13.21 3.17 -1.27
N TRP A 146 -13.26 2.04 -1.94
CA TRP A 146 -12.31 0.96 -1.77
C TRP A 146 -11.24 1.00 -2.86
N ILE A 147 -9.98 1.01 -2.44
CA ILE A 147 -8.82 1.12 -3.34
C ILE A 147 -8.17 -0.22 -3.70
N GLY A 148 -8.69 -1.31 -3.15
CA GLY A 148 -8.13 -2.64 -3.35
C GLY A 148 -8.67 -3.35 -4.59
N ILE A 149 -8.05 -4.49 -4.88
CA ILE A 149 -8.37 -5.32 -6.04
C ILE A 149 -9.57 -6.23 -5.77
N ASP A 150 -9.50 -6.93 -4.64
CA ASP A 150 -10.53 -7.89 -4.24
C ASP A 150 -11.55 -7.24 -3.32
N LYS A 151 -12.79 -7.69 -3.37
CA LYS A 151 -13.84 -7.21 -2.48
C LYS A 151 -13.51 -7.55 -1.03
N MET A 152 -13.89 -6.68 -0.14
CA MET A 152 -13.82 -6.92 1.31
C MET A 152 -15.21 -7.14 1.92
N PRO A 153 -15.34 -7.78 3.08
CA PRO A 153 -16.65 -8.05 3.72
C PRO A 153 -17.50 -6.81 4.03
N LEU A 154 -16.93 -5.62 4.02
CA LEU A 154 -17.72 -4.39 4.17
C LEU A 154 -18.64 -4.11 2.98
N HIS A 155 -18.36 -4.65 1.79
CA HIS A 155 -19.22 -4.51 0.62
C HIS A 155 -20.63 -5.08 0.86
N ASP A 156 -20.76 -6.06 1.76
CA ASP A 156 -22.06 -6.63 2.12
C ASP A 156 -22.88 -5.72 3.05
N LYS A 157 -22.24 -4.71 3.64
CA LYS A 157 -22.84 -3.85 4.69
C LYS A 157 -22.99 -2.40 4.29
N PHE A 158 -22.23 -1.95 3.31
CA PHE A 158 -22.17 -0.55 2.88
C PHE A 158 -22.12 -0.47 1.35
N ASP A 159 -22.69 0.61 0.82
CA ASP A 159 -22.52 0.96 -0.58
C ASP A 159 -21.10 1.50 -0.81
N ILE A 160 -20.23 0.65 -1.34
CA ILE A 160 -18.82 0.93 -1.52
C ILE A 160 -18.50 1.09 -3.01
N ILE A 161 -17.84 2.18 -3.32
CA ILE A 161 -17.38 2.49 -4.67
C ILE A 161 -15.98 1.87 -4.85
N ASP A 162 -15.85 0.87 -5.72
CA ASP A 162 -14.55 0.26 -6.01
C ASP A 162 -13.77 1.15 -6.99
N ILE A 163 -12.67 1.74 -6.53
CA ILE A 163 -11.69 2.43 -7.37
C ILE A 163 -10.31 1.85 -7.06
N PRO A 164 -9.99 0.68 -7.60
CA PRO A 164 -8.67 0.11 -7.43
C PRO A 164 -7.58 1.09 -7.84
N ASN A 165 -6.47 1.07 -7.15
CA ASN A 165 -5.31 1.85 -7.55
C ASN A 165 -4.89 1.50 -8.98
N TYR A 166 -4.08 2.34 -9.59
CA TYR A 166 -3.48 2.05 -10.89
C TYR A 166 -1.97 1.81 -10.75
N TYR A 167 -1.43 1.07 -11.70
CA TYR A 167 0.00 0.86 -11.89
C TYR A 167 0.34 0.90 -13.38
N GLU A 168 1.25 1.79 -13.78
CA GLU A 168 1.71 1.90 -15.17
C GLU A 168 2.86 0.90 -15.42
N PHE A 169 2.61 -0.11 -16.25
CA PHE A 169 3.63 -1.07 -16.67
C PHE A 169 4.57 -0.43 -17.70
N THR A 170 5.78 -0.11 -17.28
CA THR A 170 6.74 0.64 -18.11
C THR A 170 7.96 -0.16 -18.53
N GLN A 171 8.37 -1.17 -17.75
CA GLN A 171 9.58 -1.94 -17.99
C GLN A 171 9.31 -3.19 -18.82
N ASN A 172 8.24 -3.90 -18.52
CA ASN A 172 7.80 -5.13 -19.21
C ASN A 172 8.95 -6.13 -19.44
N LYS A 173 9.81 -6.31 -18.43
CA LYS A 173 11.00 -7.14 -18.55
C LYS A 173 10.66 -8.60 -18.74
N LYS A 174 11.54 -9.32 -19.45
CA LYS A 174 11.54 -10.79 -19.49
C LYS A 174 11.75 -11.38 -18.11
N VAL A 175 11.29 -12.61 -17.93
CA VAL A 175 11.43 -13.33 -16.67
C VAL A 175 12.90 -13.48 -16.27
N CYS A 176 13.19 -13.27 -15.00
CA CYS A 176 14.50 -13.51 -14.42
C CYS A 176 14.59 -14.97 -13.91
N MET A 177 15.59 -15.71 -14.37
CA MET A 177 15.73 -17.13 -14.07
C MET A 177 16.41 -17.44 -12.73
N SER A 178 16.82 -16.45 -11.97
CA SER A 178 17.38 -16.68 -10.64
C SER A 178 16.36 -17.27 -9.67
N ASN A 179 16.73 -18.31 -8.93
CA ASN A 179 15.90 -18.93 -7.90
C ASN A 179 15.97 -18.22 -6.54
N ARG A 180 16.77 -17.16 -6.43
CA ARG A 180 16.83 -16.37 -5.21
C ARG A 180 15.59 -15.51 -5.05
N VAL A 181 15.22 -15.29 -3.80
CA VAL A 181 14.02 -14.56 -3.42
C VAL A 181 14.32 -13.10 -3.14
N GLY A 182 13.50 -12.20 -3.68
CA GLY A 182 13.50 -10.76 -3.36
C GLY A 182 12.30 -10.38 -2.51
N PHE A 183 12.50 -9.50 -1.54
CA PHE A 183 11.45 -8.92 -0.70
C PHE A 183 11.61 -7.41 -0.65
N ALA A 184 10.63 -6.68 -1.14
CA ALA A 184 10.60 -5.23 -1.15
C ALA A 184 9.37 -4.72 -0.38
N SER A 185 9.46 -4.65 0.93
CA SER A 185 8.37 -4.19 1.79
C SER A 185 8.86 -3.85 3.19
N ARG A 186 7.99 -3.24 4.00
CA ARG A 186 8.24 -3.09 5.44
C ARG A 186 8.25 -4.45 6.13
N CYS A 187 9.13 -4.62 7.10
CA CYS A 187 9.14 -5.79 7.97
C CYS A 187 8.04 -5.66 9.03
N GLU A 188 6.86 -6.13 8.69
CA GLU A 188 5.70 -6.22 9.58
C GLU A 188 5.00 -7.57 9.38
N THR A 189 4.22 -8.07 10.36
CA THR A 189 3.69 -9.44 10.32
C THR A 189 2.87 -9.72 9.07
N ARG A 190 1.98 -8.80 8.69
CA ARG A 190 1.15 -8.99 7.50
C ARG A 190 1.96 -9.13 6.21
N LYS A 191 3.25 -8.82 6.23
CA LYS A 191 4.19 -8.98 5.11
C LYS A 191 5.02 -10.25 5.23
N SER A 192 4.84 -11.02 6.30
CA SER A 192 5.44 -12.34 6.53
C SER A 192 6.97 -12.42 6.29
N PRO A 193 7.80 -11.47 6.78
CA PRO A 193 9.24 -11.49 6.53
C PRO A 193 9.93 -12.73 7.11
N HIS A 194 9.32 -13.40 8.08
CA HIS A 194 9.81 -14.64 8.69
C HIS A 194 9.84 -15.82 7.70
N PHE A 195 9.11 -15.77 6.58
CA PHE A 195 9.20 -16.79 5.53
C PHE A 195 10.58 -16.83 4.88
N LEU A 196 11.36 -15.76 4.98
CA LEU A 196 12.71 -15.68 4.42
C LEU A 196 13.79 -16.34 5.28
N ASP A 197 13.46 -16.81 6.51
CA ASP A 197 14.45 -17.47 7.35
C ASP A 197 14.95 -18.77 6.70
N GLY A 198 16.27 -18.91 6.60
CA GLY A 198 16.92 -20.05 5.92
C GLY A 198 17.01 -19.95 4.39
N ILE A 199 16.39 -18.94 3.76
CA ILE A 199 16.35 -18.76 2.31
C ILE A 199 17.46 -17.81 1.82
N ASP A 200 18.08 -18.12 0.67
CA ASP A 200 18.99 -17.17 -0.03
C ASP A 200 18.16 -16.03 -0.62
N SER A 201 18.19 -14.87 0.04
CA SER A 201 17.29 -13.80 -0.24
C SER A 201 17.91 -12.42 -0.23
N TYR A 202 17.23 -11.49 -0.92
CA TYR A 202 17.51 -10.06 -0.97
C TYR A 202 16.35 -9.32 -0.36
N VAL A 203 16.60 -8.50 0.66
CA VAL A 203 15.58 -7.76 1.40
C VAL A 203 15.82 -6.27 1.27
N PHE A 204 14.84 -5.55 0.74
CA PHE A 204 14.84 -4.10 0.63
C PHE A 204 13.79 -3.52 1.58
N THR A 205 14.25 -3.08 2.75
CA THR A 205 13.38 -2.68 3.87
C THR A 205 14.06 -1.67 4.78
N ASP A 206 13.35 -1.18 5.79
CA ASP A 206 14.00 -0.46 6.88
C ASP A 206 14.88 -1.43 7.68
N THR A 207 16.18 -1.13 7.74
CA THR A 207 17.16 -2.02 8.41
C THR A 207 16.97 -2.09 9.92
N HIS A 208 16.39 -1.05 10.53
CA HIS A 208 16.06 -1.07 11.97
C HIS A 208 14.90 -2.05 12.24
N ASP A 209 13.85 -2.02 11.43
CA ASP A 209 12.73 -2.94 11.53
C ASP A 209 13.19 -4.38 11.29
N PHE A 210 14.06 -4.62 10.30
CA PHE A 210 14.61 -5.95 10.04
C PHE A 210 15.44 -6.49 11.21
N LYS A 211 16.33 -5.68 11.81
CA LYS A 211 17.12 -6.05 13.00
C LYS A 211 16.22 -6.40 14.17
N TRP A 212 15.13 -5.63 14.37
CA TRP A 212 14.15 -5.90 15.40
C TRP A 212 13.48 -7.28 15.20
N TRP A 213 13.06 -7.61 13.98
CA TRP A 213 12.47 -8.90 13.64
C TRP A 213 13.44 -10.05 13.89
N LYS A 214 14.67 -9.94 13.41
CA LYS A 214 15.72 -10.92 13.64
C LYS A 214 15.91 -11.21 15.13
N LYS A 215 15.99 -10.18 15.95
CA LYS A 215 16.22 -10.31 17.39
C LYS A 215 15.02 -10.91 18.14
N ASN A 216 13.81 -10.45 17.85
CA ASN A 216 12.64 -10.79 18.67
C ASN A 216 11.98 -12.11 18.30
N LEU A 217 12.20 -12.61 17.07
CA LEU A 217 11.72 -13.93 16.64
C LEU A 217 12.82 -14.99 16.61
N ASN A 218 14.04 -14.63 17.05
CA ASN A 218 15.20 -15.53 17.00
C ASN A 218 15.45 -16.13 15.59
N LEU A 219 15.20 -15.31 14.55
CA LEU A 219 15.40 -15.71 13.17
C LEU A 219 16.85 -15.53 12.79
N LYS A 220 17.38 -16.47 12.03
CA LYS A 220 18.81 -16.48 11.69
C LYS A 220 19.13 -15.59 10.50
N PHE A 221 18.35 -15.68 9.42
CA PHE A 221 18.56 -14.96 8.17
C PHE A 221 20.01 -15.03 7.64
N GLU A 222 20.66 -16.21 7.80
CA GLU A 222 22.09 -16.39 7.51
C GLU A 222 22.44 -16.10 6.06
N LYS A 223 21.52 -16.39 5.14
CA LYS A 223 21.70 -16.22 3.71
C LYS A 223 21.01 -14.96 3.16
N THR A 224 20.51 -14.07 4.03
CA THR A 224 19.75 -12.88 3.65
C THR A 224 20.66 -11.66 3.53
N ARG A 225 20.59 -10.97 2.39
CA ARG A 225 21.26 -9.69 2.14
C ARG A 225 20.27 -8.55 2.27
N VAL A 226 20.52 -7.64 3.21
CA VAL A 226 19.59 -6.54 3.55
C VAL A 226 20.09 -5.23 2.99
N TYR A 227 19.21 -4.52 2.31
CA TYR A 227 19.43 -3.19 1.75
C TYR A 227 18.49 -2.19 2.44
N GLN A 228 19.04 -1.05 2.85
CA GLN A 228 18.23 0.02 3.43
C GLN A 228 17.25 0.56 2.41
N PHE A 229 15.99 0.59 2.80
CA PHE A 229 14.93 1.17 1.97
C PHE A 229 15.20 2.64 1.68
N ASN A 230 15.17 2.97 0.38
CA ASN A 230 15.13 4.32 -0.14
C ASN A 230 14.30 4.29 -1.42
N TYR A 231 13.21 5.03 -1.46
CA TYR A 231 12.29 5.02 -2.60
C TYR A 231 13.00 5.30 -3.93
N ASN A 232 13.95 6.22 -3.96
CA ASN A 232 14.72 6.56 -5.15
C ASN A 232 15.59 5.40 -5.68
N ASN A 233 15.85 4.38 -4.86
CA ASN A 233 16.62 3.20 -5.21
C ASN A 233 15.75 1.95 -5.44
N LEU A 234 14.44 2.07 -5.30
CA LEU A 234 13.52 0.94 -5.44
C LEU A 234 13.62 0.29 -6.84
N HIS A 235 13.69 1.11 -7.89
CA HIS A 235 13.89 0.63 -9.26
C HIS A 235 15.21 -0.13 -9.44
N LYS A 236 16.30 0.27 -8.75
CA LYS A 236 17.59 -0.41 -8.79
C LYS A 236 17.50 -1.79 -8.13
N PHE A 237 16.71 -1.91 -7.06
CA PHE A 237 16.49 -3.19 -6.40
C PHE A 237 15.74 -4.16 -7.31
N PHE A 238 14.63 -3.74 -7.92
CA PHE A 238 13.86 -4.59 -8.83
C PHE A 238 14.61 -4.91 -10.12
N ASN A 239 15.49 -4.01 -10.57
CA ASN A 239 16.29 -4.19 -11.79
C ASN A 239 17.42 -5.23 -11.66
N ARG A 240 17.71 -5.74 -10.48
CA ARG A 240 18.75 -6.76 -10.26
C ARG A 240 18.36 -8.06 -10.94
N GLU A 241 19.36 -8.76 -11.48
CA GLU A 241 19.16 -10.05 -12.16
C GLU A 241 19.53 -11.25 -11.27
N ASP A 242 20.05 -10.98 -10.07
CA ASP A 242 20.50 -12.01 -9.14
C ASP A 242 19.40 -12.54 -8.20
N TRP A 243 18.15 -12.09 -8.38
CA TRP A 243 16.96 -12.69 -7.80
C TRP A 243 15.80 -12.65 -8.80
N GLY A 244 14.97 -13.70 -8.81
CA GLY A 244 13.90 -13.87 -9.81
C GLY A 244 12.53 -14.19 -9.22
N ILE A 245 12.47 -14.61 -7.95
CA ILE A 245 11.25 -14.95 -7.25
C ILE A 245 10.92 -13.82 -6.27
N SER A 246 9.70 -13.28 -6.33
CA SER A 246 9.27 -12.23 -5.40
C SER A 246 8.46 -12.80 -4.26
N HIS A 247 8.90 -12.54 -3.01
CA HIS A 247 8.06 -12.78 -1.84
C HIS A 247 6.96 -11.71 -1.77
N SER A 248 5.75 -12.14 -2.06
CA SER A 248 4.54 -11.31 -2.15
C SER A 248 3.37 -11.89 -1.34
N CYS A 249 3.66 -12.75 -0.36
CA CYS A 249 2.68 -13.34 0.54
C CYS A 249 2.23 -12.32 1.59
N PHE A 250 1.50 -11.29 1.16
CA PHE A 250 1.09 -10.16 1.98
C PHE A 250 -0.37 -10.33 2.42
N LEU A 251 -0.58 -10.56 3.71
CA LEU A 251 -1.92 -10.64 4.29
C LEU A 251 -2.66 -9.30 4.14
N ASN A 252 -3.90 -9.38 3.71
CA ASN A 252 -4.80 -8.22 3.58
C ASN A 252 -4.17 -7.05 2.81
N GLU A 253 -3.45 -7.37 1.73
CA GLU A 253 -2.90 -6.34 0.83
C GLU A 253 -3.98 -5.83 -0.10
N PRO A 254 -4.39 -4.56 -0.03
CA PRO A 254 -5.47 -4.07 -0.86
C PRO A 254 -5.10 -4.01 -2.35
N PHE A 255 -3.92 -3.48 -2.68
CA PHE A 255 -3.48 -3.34 -4.06
C PHE A 255 -2.11 -3.98 -4.34
N GLY A 256 -1.10 -3.72 -3.50
CA GLY A 256 0.21 -4.36 -3.60
C GLY A 256 1.12 -3.79 -4.69
N TYR A 257 1.46 -2.50 -4.64
CA TYR A 257 2.38 -1.88 -5.61
C TYR A 257 3.67 -2.66 -5.85
N SER A 258 4.26 -3.25 -4.81
CA SER A 258 5.49 -4.06 -4.96
C SER A 258 5.27 -5.36 -5.73
N ILE A 259 4.03 -5.87 -5.76
CA ILE A 259 3.68 -7.04 -6.58
C ILE A 259 3.65 -6.64 -8.05
N PHE A 260 2.99 -5.52 -8.38
CA PHE A 260 2.99 -4.99 -9.74
C PHE A 260 4.40 -4.63 -10.22
N GLN A 261 5.23 -4.04 -9.37
CA GLN A 261 6.64 -3.79 -9.66
C GLN A 261 7.41 -5.08 -9.93
N SER A 262 7.16 -6.13 -9.14
CA SER A 262 7.77 -7.44 -9.39
C SER A 262 7.45 -7.94 -10.81
N LEU A 263 6.17 -7.88 -11.19
CA LEU A 263 5.72 -8.29 -12.52
C LEU A 263 6.38 -7.45 -13.63
N ASP A 264 6.42 -6.14 -13.46
CA ASP A 264 6.99 -5.21 -14.45
C ASP A 264 8.49 -5.45 -14.68
N TYR A 265 9.21 -5.83 -13.61
CA TYR A 265 10.63 -6.13 -13.66
C TYR A 265 10.99 -7.62 -13.88
N GLY A 266 10.03 -8.43 -14.32
CA GLY A 266 10.28 -9.83 -14.68
C GLY A 266 10.49 -10.76 -13.48
N LYS A 267 9.96 -10.44 -12.31
CA LYS A 267 10.04 -11.28 -11.12
C LYS A 267 8.76 -12.05 -10.93
N LEU A 268 8.86 -13.37 -10.79
CA LEU A 268 7.71 -14.23 -10.60
C LEU A 268 7.29 -14.20 -9.11
N PRO A 269 6.09 -13.68 -8.76
CA PRO A 269 5.70 -13.56 -7.37
C PRO A 269 5.15 -14.86 -6.80
N ILE A 270 5.43 -15.13 -5.52
CA ILE A 270 4.64 -16.06 -4.71
C ILE A 270 3.61 -15.20 -3.95
N LEU A 271 2.33 -15.39 -4.26
CA LEU A 271 1.23 -14.58 -3.76
C LEU A 271 0.60 -15.17 -2.50
N GLN A 272 -0.07 -14.33 -1.73
CA GLN A 272 -0.99 -14.78 -0.71
C GLN A 272 -2.21 -15.48 -1.35
N LYS A 273 -2.76 -16.50 -0.68
CA LYS A 273 -3.89 -17.28 -1.22
C LYS A 273 -5.16 -16.47 -1.43
N ASP A 274 -5.38 -15.45 -0.61
CA ASP A 274 -6.56 -14.58 -0.63
C ASP A 274 -6.35 -13.27 -1.40
N TRP A 275 -5.22 -13.08 -2.10
CA TRP A 275 -4.98 -11.94 -2.96
C TRP A 275 -5.24 -12.30 -4.43
N LEU A 276 -5.96 -11.45 -5.17
CA LEU A 276 -6.32 -11.69 -6.58
C LEU A 276 -7.06 -13.03 -6.75
N ILE A 277 -8.07 -13.25 -5.90
CA ILE A 277 -8.77 -14.54 -5.75
C ILE A 277 -9.48 -15.01 -7.03
N ASN A 278 -9.86 -14.08 -7.90
CA ASN A 278 -10.55 -14.37 -9.16
C ASN A 278 -9.60 -14.72 -10.32
N TYR A 279 -8.32 -14.85 -10.07
CA TYR A 279 -7.33 -15.26 -11.06
C TYR A 279 -6.64 -16.56 -10.64
N GLU A 280 -6.71 -17.56 -11.52
CA GLU A 280 -6.06 -18.84 -11.29
C GLU A 280 -4.54 -18.70 -11.46
N TYR A 281 -3.82 -18.74 -10.36
CA TYR A 281 -2.38 -18.61 -10.31
C TYR A 281 -1.80 -19.66 -9.36
N PRO A 282 -0.86 -20.52 -9.81
CA PRO A 282 -0.45 -21.69 -9.03
C PRO A 282 0.47 -21.36 -7.84
N PHE A 283 1.30 -20.30 -7.94
CA PHE A 283 2.31 -20.01 -6.93
C PHE A 283 1.74 -19.15 -5.81
N ARG A 284 1.07 -19.83 -4.86
CA ARG A 284 0.41 -19.21 -3.71
C ARG A 284 0.84 -19.90 -2.43
N ALA A 285 1.04 -19.11 -1.35
CA ALA A 285 1.39 -19.65 -0.05
C ALA A 285 0.66 -18.91 1.07
N PHE A 286 0.26 -19.66 2.09
CA PHE A 286 -0.32 -19.13 3.31
C PHE A 286 0.66 -19.16 4.48
N ASP A 287 1.58 -20.14 4.49
CA ASP A 287 2.58 -20.33 5.53
C ASP A 287 3.98 -20.55 4.95
N LYS A 288 4.96 -20.68 5.84
CA LYS A 288 6.37 -20.87 5.46
C LYS A 288 6.60 -22.16 4.69
N LYS A 289 5.95 -23.25 5.04
CA LYS A 289 6.11 -24.54 4.39
C LYS A 289 5.64 -24.48 2.94
N GLU A 290 4.43 -23.97 2.73
CA GLU A 290 3.91 -23.76 1.38
C GLU A 290 4.78 -22.77 0.57
N PHE A 291 5.32 -21.74 1.24
CA PHE A 291 6.22 -20.80 0.58
C PHE A 291 7.49 -21.47 0.05
N ASP A 292 8.10 -22.37 0.85
CA ASP A 292 9.27 -23.14 0.43
C ASP A 292 8.92 -24.09 -0.73
N GLU A 293 7.78 -24.78 -0.65
CA GLU A 293 7.28 -25.64 -1.74
C GLU A 293 7.11 -24.86 -3.05
N GLN A 294 6.61 -23.61 -2.98
CA GLN A 294 6.48 -22.79 -4.20
C GLN A 294 7.83 -22.34 -4.77
N ILE A 295 8.83 -22.08 -3.94
CA ILE A 295 10.19 -21.80 -4.43
C ILE A 295 10.73 -23.00 -5.22
N ASP A 296 10.56 -24.21 -4.69
CA ASP A 296 11.00 -25.44 -5.36
C ASP A 296 10.23 -25.62 -6.67
N ASN A 297 8.91 -25.50 -6.67
CA ASN A 297 8.07 -25.59 -7.87
C ASN A 297 8.51 -24.60 -8.96
N ILE A 298 8.75 -23.33 -8.61
CA ILE A 298 9.22 -22.33 -9.56
C ILE A 298 10.62 -22.67 -10.06
N SER A 299 11.49 -23.21 -9.19
CA SER A 299 12.87 -23.53 -9.53
C SER A 299 12.99 -24.66 -10.58
N GLU A 300 12.01 -25.53 -10.66
CA GLU A 300 11.94 -26.64 -11.63
C GLU A 300 11.41 -26.18 -13.00
N LEU A 301 10.79 -25.00 -13.11
CA LEU A 301 10.24 -24.52 -14.38
C LEU A 301 11.34 -24.10 -15.37
N SER A 302 11.09 -24.40 -16.63
CA SER A 302 11.85 -23.84 -17.75
C SER A 302 11.64 -22.32 -17.89
N GLU A 303 12.53 -21.65 -18.60
CA GLU A 303 12.40 -20.22 -18.91
C GLU A 303 11.06 -19.90 -19.60
N LYS A 304 10.64 -20.75 -20.52
CA LYS A 304 9.38 -20.57 -21.24
C LYS A 304 8.19 -20.64 -20.28
N GLU A 305 8.13 -21.64 -19.42
CA GLU A 305 7.03 -21.79 -18.45
C GLU A 305 6.97 -20.62 -17.47
N ARG A 306 8.13 -20.17 -16.95
CA ARG A 306 8.18 -18.99 -16.09
C ARG A 306 7.71 -17.73 -16.82
N GLN A 307 8.10 -17.58 -18.11
CA GLN A 307 7.66 -16.44 -18.92
C GLN A 307 6.14 -16.49 -19.15
N ASP A 308 5.59 -17.66 -19.47
CA ASP A 308 4.16 -17.84 -19.71
C ASP A 308 3.35 -17.49 -18.45
N TYR A 309 3.78 -17.92 -17.26
CA TYR A 309 3.13 -17.54 -15.99
C TYR A 309 3.25 -16.05 -15.69
N LEU A 310 4.42 -15.44 -15.93
CA LEU A 310 4.64 -14.03 -15.73
C LEU A 310 3.74 -13.19 -16.64
N ASP A 311 3.69 -13.54 -17.92
CA ASP A 311 2.89 -12.82 -18.91
C ASP A 311 1.40 -12.96 -18.64
N GLY A 312 0.93 -14.16 -18.31
CA GLY A 312 -0.47 -14.38 -17.97
C GLY A 312 -0.93 -13.54 -16.76
N LEU A 313 -0.11 -13.50 -15.70
CA LEU A 313 -0.43 -12.69 -14.52
C LEU A 313 -0.32 -11.19 -14.82
N ARG A 314 0.70 -10.78 -15.58
CA ARG A 314 0.88 -9.39 -16.02
C ARG A 314 -0.29 -8.92 -16.85
N ASP A 315 -0.72 -9.70 -17.84
CA ASP A 315 -1.85 -9.35 -18.72
C ASP A 315 -3.14 -9.23 -17.94
N TYR A 316 -3.39 -10.13 -17.00
CA TYR A 316 -4.53 -9.99 -16.10
C TYR A 316 -4.47 -8.71 -15.26
N CYS A 317 -3.29 -8.31 -14.81
CA CYS A 317 -3.09 -7.10 -14.01
C CYS A 317 -3.13 -5.80 -14.85
N ARG A 318 -3.00 -5.86 -16.18
CA ARG A 318 -3.07 -4.68 -17.07
C ARG A 318 -4.40 -3.93 -17.01
N LYS A 319 -5.47 -4.54 -16.57
CA LYS A 319 -6.74 -3.85 -16.31
C LYS A 319 -6.63 -2.72 -15.28
N TYR A 320 -5.56 -2.74 -14.46
CA TYR A 320 -5.23 -1.69 -13.50
C TYR A 320 -4.21 -0.67 -14.05
N ASP A 321 -3.78 -0.81 -15.30
CA ASP A 321 -2.95 0.15 -16.03
C ASP A 321 -3.86 1.16 -16.76
N ASN A 322 -4.69 1.87 -15.98
CA ASN A 322 -5.65 2.84 -16.53
C ASN A 322 -5.73 4.09 -15.62
N LYS A 323 -4.70 4.91 -15.72
CA LYS A 323 -4.60 6.17 -14.97
C LYS A 323 -5.74 7.13 -15.29
N GLU A 324 -6.12 7.25 -16.56
CA GLU A 324 -7.14 8.21 -16.99
C GLU A 324 -8.52 7.89 -16.39
N GLU A 325 -8.91 6.63 -16.42
CA GLU A 325 -10.16 6.17 -15.80
C GLU A 325 -10.12 6.33 -14.28
N TRP A 326 -8.98 6.03 -13.65
CA TRP A 326 -8.76 6.25 -12.22
C TRP A 326 -8.98 7.73 -11.85
N VAL A 327 -8.35 8.65 -12.56
CA VAL A 327 -8.52 10.09 -12.37
C VAL A 327 -9.98 10.52 -12.56
N LYS A 328 -10.61 10.10 -13.65
CA LYS A 328 -12.01 10.42 -13.96
C LYS A 328 -12.95 9.99 -12.85
N ARG A 329 -12.78 8.78 -12.31
CA ARG A 329 -13.62 8.25 -11.23
C ARG A 329 -13.49 9.06 -9.94
N TYR A 330 -12.26 9.45 -9.57
CA TYR A 330 -12.06 10.33 -8.41
C TYR A 330 -12.65 11.73 -8.64
N LEU A 331 -12.51 12.31 -9.82
CA LEU A 331 -13.11 13.60 -10.12
C LEU A 331 -14.64 13.55 -10.07
N THR A 332 -15.27 12.44 -10.45
CA THR A 332 -16.72 12.23 -10.28
C THR A 332 -17.14 12.26 -8.82
N ILE A 333 -16.29 11.76 -7.90
CA ILE A 333 -16.56 11.80 -6.47
C ILE A 333 -16.42 13.23 -5.91
N TYR A 334 -15.35 13.93 -6.32
CA TYR A 334 -14.95 15.19 -5.68
C TYR A 334 -15.63 16.42 -6.30
N ASN A 335 -15.90 16.42 -7.59
CA ASN A 335 -16.52 17.54 -8.29
C ASN A 335 -18.08 17.43 -8.34
N GLY A 336 -18.64 16.33 -7.86
CA GLY A 336 -20.09 16.13 -7.69
C GLY A 336 -20.50 16.48 -6.27
#